data_44fa6e58b6ac927ca5c19314fafbe4b3
#
_entry.id   44fa6e58b6ac927ca5c19314fafbe4b3
#
_cell.length_a   1.000
_cell.length_b   1.000
_cell.length_c   1.000
_cell.angle_alpha   90.00
_cell.angle_beta   90.00
_cell.angle_gamma   90.00
#
_symmetry.space_group_name_H-M   'P 1'
#
loop_
_entity.id
_entity.type
_entity.pdbx_description
1 polymer ?
#
loop_
_entity_poly.entity_id
_entity_poly.type
_entity_poly.pdbx_seq_one_letter_code
_entity_poly.pdbx_strand_id
1 'polypeptide(L)'
;DGVFLFRSNLGDRFCNRLETPTRRPAIQLEVKTILNRIQHFVGFVYAEVRLRGQSQPRLEITLQPHGGLRGKCSKCLCACAGYDRLQERRWLFVPLWGMPAELVYAPRRVECPEHGVVVEHLPWSQGKRPICTAMMDFLARWGRRLSWRETARVFGTSWEAVYRSVEWFVQWGLAHRQLE
;
A
#
# COMPACT_ATOMS: atom_id res chain seq x y z
N ASP A 1 -27.44 -36.86 -58.83
CA ASP A 1 -26.61 -37.49 -59.85
C ASP A 1 -25.24 -36.82 -59.92
N GLY A 2 -24.23 -37.61 -59.84
CA GLY A 2 -22.89 -37.15 -60.24
C GLY A 2 -21.84 -37.18 -59.10
N VAL A 3 -21.54 -38.39 -58.66
CA VAL A 3 -20.31 -38.71 -57.89
C VAL A 3 -19.10 -38.54 -58.81
N PHE A 4 -18.11 -37.77 -58.39
CA PHE A 4 -16.76 -37.88 -58.92
C PHE A 4 -15.77 -38.04 -57.78
N LEU A 5 -15.36 -39.28 -57.58
CA LEU A 5 -14.20 -39.69 -56.81
C LEU A 5 -12.94 -39.32 -57.57
N PHE A 6 -12.07 -38.53 -56.97
CA PHE A 6 -10.66 -38.49 -57.36
C PHE A 6 -9.77 -38.87 -56.19
N ARG A 7 -9.35 -40.12 -56.25
CA ARG A 7 -8.23 -40.62 -55.43
C ARG A 7 -6.95 -40.21 -56.12
N SER A 8 -6.07 -39.49 -55.46
CA SER A 8 -4.67 -39.52 -55.75
C SER A 8 -3.86 -39.56 -54.44
N ASN A 9 -3.28 -40.73 -54.26
CA ASN A 9 -2.18 -40.95 -53.36
C ASN A 9 -0.97 -40.10 -53.79
N LEU A 10 -0.44 -39.35 -52.88
CA LEU A 10 1.02 -39.02 -52.89
C LEU A 10 1.40 -38.68 -51.44
N GLY A 11 2.08 -39.52 -50.88
CA GLY A 11 3.22 -39.63 -49.99
C GLY A 11 3.46 -38.47 -49.00
N ASP A 12 3.32 -38.85 -47.76
CA ASP A 12 4.27 -38.77 -46.67
C ASP A 12 5.24 -37.57 -46.54
N ARG A 13 5.29 -37.14 -45.30
CA ARG A 13 6.39 -36.44 -44.65
C ARG A 13 6.37 -34.91 -44.71
N PHE A 14 5.44 -34.32 -43.98
CA PHE A 14 5.79 -33.16 -43.18
C PHE A 14 5.14 -33.30 -41.79
N CYS A 15 5.89 -33.92 -40.90
CA CYS A 15 5.63 -33.86 -39.48
C CYS A 15 5.92 -32.42 -39.03
N ASN A 16 4.95 -31.53 -39.24
CA ASN A 16 4.97 -30.22 -38.62
C ASN A 16 4.82 -30.44 -37.13
N ARG A 17 5.96 -30.45 -36.45
CA ARG A 17 6.03 -30.27 -34.99
C ARG A 17 5.46 -28.87 -34.73
N LEU A 18 4.15 -28.81 -34.51
CA LEU A 18 3.51 -27.63 -33.92
C LEU A 18 4.15 -27.44 -32.55
N GLU A 19 5.19 -26.61 -32.53
CA GLU A 19 5.69 -26.06 -31.29
C GLU A 19 4.52 -25.32 -30.64
N THR A 20 3.96 -25.95 -29.61
CA THR A 20 2.99 -25.29 -28.75
C THR A 20 3.68 -24.04 -28.24
N PRO A 21 3.10 -22.83 -28.47
CA PRO A 21 3.69 -21.62 -27.94
C PRO A 21 3.81 -21.82 -26.43
N THR A 22 5.02 -21.85 -25.91
CA THR A 22 5.30 -21.86 -24.49
C THR A 22 4.56 -20.67 -23.89
N ARG A 23 3.43 -20.94 -23.27
CA ARG A 23 2.61 -19.95 -22.59
C ARG A 23 3.49 -19.36 -21.51
N ARG A 24 4.05 -18.17 -21.76
CA ARG A 24 4.76 -17.40 -20.73
C ARG A 24 3.83 -17.37 -19.54
N PRO A 25 4.28 -17.75 -18.34
CA PRO A 25 3.41 -17.70 -17.18
C PRO A 25 2.86 -16.28 -17.07
N ALA A 26 1.54 -16.16 -17.08
CA ALA A 26 0.90 -14.86 -16.88
C ALA A 26 1.40 -14.34 -15.54
N ILE A 27 2.09 -13.21 -15.53
CA ILE A 27 2.55 -12.58 -14.28
C ILE A 27 1.28 -12.17 -13.56
N GLN A 28 0.86 -12.97 -12.59
CA GLN A 28 -0.24 -12.63 -11.70
C GLN A 28 0.25 -11.56 -10.74
N LEU A 29 -0.02 -10.30 -11.09
CA LEU A 29 0.39 -9.15 -10.30
C LEU A 29 -0.64 -8.91 -9.20
N GLU A 30 -0.33 -9.33 -8.00
CA GLU A 30 -1.17 -9.06 -6.82
C GLU A 30 -1.02 -7.60 -6.36
N VAL A 31 -2.11 -7.01 -5.87
CA VAL A 31 -2.13 -5.63 -5.35
C VAL A 31 -1.05 -5.39 -4.29
N LYS A 32 -0.84 -6.34 -3.39
CA LYS A 32 0.23 -6.25 -2.37
C LYS A 32 1.63 -6.12 -2.98
N THR A 33 1.88 -6.78 -4.13
CA THR A 33 3.17 -6.69 -4.84
C THR A 33 3.37 -5.30 -5.42
N ILE A 34 2.32 -4.71 -5.98
CA ILE A 34 2.34 -3.34 -6.49
C ILE A 34 2.64 -2.38 -5.34
N LEU A 35 1.89 -2.47 -4.24
CA LEU A 35 2.06 -1.60 -3.07
C LEU A 35 3.47 -1.68 -2.49
N ASN A 36 4.03 -2.88 -2.33
CA ASN A 36 5.40 -3.08 -1.84
C ASN A 36 6.47 -2.45 -2.75
N ARG A 37 6.18 -2.24 -4.03
CA ARG A 37 7.10 -1.59 -4.98
C ARG A 37 6.93 -0.08 -5.06
N ILE A 38 5.69 0.41 -4.98
CA ILE A 38 5.37 1.83 -5.23
C ILE A 38 5.42 2.64 -3.93
N GLN A 39 4.86 2.11 -2.85
CA GLN A 39 4.74 2.80 -1.55
C GLN A 39 5.45 1.98 -0.48
N HIS A 40 6.76 2.06 -0.45
CA HIS A 40 7.57 1.28 0.47
C HIS A 40 7.63 1.92 1.87
N PHE A 41 7.33 1.14 2.91
CA PHE A 41 7.55 1.50 4.31
C PHE A 41 8.76 0.76 4.86
N VAL A 42 9.81 1.50 5.24
CA VAL A 42 11.05 0.91 5.72
C VAL A 42 10.81 -0.01 6.92
N GLY A 43 11.17 -1.27 6.78
CA GLY A 43 11.02 -2.29 7.82
C GLY A 43 9.66 -2.98 7.86
N PHE A 44 8.75 -2.68 6.94
CA PHE A 44 7.40 -3.28 6.87
C PHE A 44 7.06 -3.71 5.45
N VAL A 45 6.13 -4.66 5.36
CA VAL A 45 5.59 -5.16 4.10
C VAL A 45 4.07 -5.15 4.13
N TYR A 46 3.46 -4.96 2.98
CA TYR A 46 2.04 -5.18 2.76
C TYR A 46 1.80 -6.69 2.67
N ALA A 47 1.27 -7.26 3.74
CA ALA A 47 1.12 -8.71 3.86
C ALA A 47 -0.14 -9.21 3.17
N GLU A 48 -1.24 -8.49 3.33
CA GLU A 48 -2.53 -8.88 2.79
C GLU A 48 -3.35 -7.66 2.38
N VAL A 49 -4.14 -7.83 1.31
CA VAL A 49 -5.13 -6.84 0.86
C VAL A 49 -6.48 -7.55 0.73
N ARG A 50 -7.45 -7.09 1.47
CA ARG A 50 -8.82 -7.63 1.47
C ARG A 50 -9.81 -6.58 1.01
N LEU A 51 -10.76 -6.99 0.18
CA LEU A 51 -11.92 -6.17 -0.15
C LEU A 51 -13.01 -6.41 0.90
N ARG A 52 -13.52 -5.34 1.52
CA ARG A 52 -14.58 -5.37 2.53
C ARG A 52 -15.79 -4.56 2.06
N GLY A 53 -16.97 -5.02 2.46
CA GLY A 53 -18.25 -4.38 2.13
C GLY A 53 -18.74 -4.73 0.72
N GLN A 54 -20.02 -5.10 0.60
CA GLN A 54 -20.63 -5.42 -0.70
C GLN A 54 -21.20 -4.18 -1.40
N SER A 55 -21.90 -3.31 -0.65
CA SER A 55 -22.52 -2.09 -1.20
C SER A 55 -21.56 -0.90 -1.29
N GLN A 56 -20.61 -0.81 -0.37
CA GLN A 56 -19.58 0.21 -0.35
C GLN A 56 -18.21 -0.46 -0.15
N PRO A 57 -17.57 -0.90 -1.23
CA PRO A 57 -16.33 -1.62 -1.16
C PRO A 57 -15.20 -0.71 -0.62
N ARG A 58 -14.42 -1.24 0.32
CA ARG A 58 -13.21 -0.62 0.86
C ARG A 58 -12.08 -1.62 0.89
N LEU A 59 -10.86 -1.16 0.76
CA LEU A 59 -9.68 -2.00 0.84
C LEU A 59 -9.09 -1.95 2.26
N GLU A 60 -8.98 -3.11 2.86
CA GLU A 60 -8.28 -3.32 4.12
C GLU A 60 -6.90 -3.89 3.81
N ILE A 61 -5.86 -3.16 4.18
CA ILE A 61 -4.47 -3.46 3.83
C ILE A 61 -3.71 -3.75 5.12
N THR A 62 -3.40 -5.02 5.36
CA THR A 62 -2.67 -5.44 6.56
C THR A 62 -1.17 -5.27 6.36
N LEU A 63 -0.53 -4.56 7.29
CA LEU A 63 0.91 -4.40 7.35
C LEU A 63 1.52 -5.42 8.32
N GLN A 64 2.74 -5.85 8.01
CA GLN A 64 3.55 -6.67 8.89
C GLN A 64 5.00 -6.20 8.90
N PRO A 65 5.73 -6.34 10.02
CA PRO A 65 7.16 -6.13 10.02
C PRO A 65 7.84 -7.09 9.05
N HIS A 66 8.85 -6.63 8.36
CA HIS A 66 9.71 -7.53 7.58
C HIS A 66 10.35 -8.58 8.50
N GLY A 67 10.39 -9.84 8.07
CA GLY A 67 10.83 -10.97 8.89
C GLY A 67 12.14 -10.71 9.63
N GLY A 68 12.17 -11.00 10.92
CA GLY A 68 13.36 -10.84 11.77
C GLY A 68 13.70 -9.42 12.22
N LEU A 69 13.02 -8.37 11.73
CA LEU A 69 13.31 -7.00 12.15
C LEU A 69 12.79 -6.70 13.57
N ARG A 70 13.69 -6.22 14.41
CA ARG A 70 13.35 -5.68 15.73
C ARG A 70 12.60 -4.35 15.56
N GLY A 71 11.65 -4.09 16.46
CA GLY A 71 10.99 -2.80 16.52
C GLY A 71 11.99 -1.69 16.89
N LYS A 72 11.80 -0.51 16.32
CA LYS A 72 12.61 0.67 16.63
C LYS A 72 11.88 1.56 17.64
N CYS A 73 12.59 2.09 18.61
CA CYS A 73 12.05 3.08 19.53
C CYS A 73 11.51 4.29 18.74
N SER A 74 10.31 4.78 19.07
CA SER A 74 9.73 5.96 18.39
C SER A 74 10.45 7.28 18.69
N LYS A 75 11.33 7.33 19.71
CA LYS A 75 12.05 8.54 20.11
C LYS A 75 13.48 8.59 19.56
N CYS A 76 14.27 7.54 19.81
CA CYS A 76 15.69 7.50 19.39
C CYS A 76 15.96 6.64 18.15
N LEU A 77 14.95 5.96 17.62
CA LEU A 77 15.03 5.08 16.44
C LEU A 77 15.96 3.86 16.59
N CYS A 78 16.50 3.63 17.78
CA CYS A 78 17.33 2.45 18.07
C CYS A 78 16.46 1.18 18.00
N ALA A 79 17.04 0.09 17.53
CA ALA A 79 16.40 -1.22 17.52
C ALA A 79 16.36 -1.79 18.94
N CYS A 80 15.18 -2.13 19.43
CA CYS A 80 14.94 -2.56 20.80
C CYS A 80 14.33 -3.96 20.86
N ALA A 81 14.36 -4.58 22.04
CA ALA A 81 13.65 -5.81 22.33
C ALA A 81 12.13 -5.56 22.26
N GLY A 82 11.38 -6.53 21.78
CA GLY A 82 9.92 -6.48 21.81
C GLY A 82 9.41 -6.67 23.24
N TYR A 83 8.42 -5.89 23.64
CA TYR A 83 7.75 -6.03 24.92
C TYR A 83 6.41 -6.74 24.77
N ASP A 84 5.44 -6.12 24.10
CA ASP A 84 4.13 -6.70 23.75
C ASP A 84 3.53 -6.05 22.50
N ARG A 85 2.25 -6.32 22.22
CA ARG A 85 1.49 -5.72 21.12
C ARG A 85 0.26 -5.00 21.63
N LEU A 86 0.00 -3.85 21.05
CA LEU A 86 -1.23 -3.11 21.28
C LEU A 86 -2.37 -3.67 20.42
N GLN A 87 -3.58 -3.18 20.69
CA GLN A 87 -4.73 -3.45 19.84
C GLN A 87 -4.49 -2.94 18.42
N GLU A 88 -5.14 -3.60 17.46
CA GLU A 88 -5.14 -3.20 16.06
C GLU A 88 -5.60 -1.75 15.90
N ARG A 89 -4.86 -1.00 15.09
CA ARG A 89 -5.19 0.36 14.70
C ARG A 89 -5.35 0.44 13.20
N ARG A 90 -6.15 1.43 12.77
CA ARG A 90 -6.46 1.71 11.38
C ARG A 90 -6.02 3.12 11.02
N TRP A 91 -5.48 3.27 9.82
CA TRP A 91 -5.08 4.56 9.26
C TRP A 91 -5.66 4.70 7.87
N LEU A 92 -6.34 5.80 7.62
CA LEU A 92 -6.82 6.14 6.28
C LEU A 92 -5.61 6.19 5.33
N PHE A 93 -5.71 5.47 4.22
CA PHE A 93 -4.71 5.39 3.18
C PHE A 93 -5.21 6.03 1.88
N VAL A 94 -4.32 6.26 0.93
CA VAL A 94 -4.67 6.80 -0.39
C VAL A 94 -5.69 5.89 -1.07
N PRO A 95 -6.82 6.42 -1.59
CA PRO A 95 -7.80 5.61 -2.31
C PRO A 95 -7.17 4.90 -3.50
N LEU A 96 -7.51 3.64 -3.68
CA LEU A 96 -7.07 2.84 -4.82
C LEU A 96 -8.26 2.65 -5.77
N TRP A 97 -8.13 3.10 -7.01
CA TRP A 97 -9.20 3.04 -8.01
C TRP A 97 -10.54 3.61 -7.53
N GLY A 98 -10.50 4.70 -6.79
CA GLY A 98 -11.68 5.35 -6.22
C GLY A 98 -12.27 4.66 -4.98
N MET A 99 -11.75 3.50 -4.57
CA MET A 99 -12.17 2.81 -3.35
C MET A 99 -11.40 3.34 -2.14
N PRO A 100 -12.08 3.66 -1.02
CA PRO A 100 -11.42 3.97 0.23
C PRO A 100 -10.50 2.82 0.67
N ALA A 101 -9.33 3.15 1.18
CA ALA A 101 -8.36 2.18 1.65
C ALA A 101 -7.88 2.51 3.06
N GLU A 102 -7.65 1.49 3.87
CA GLU A 102 -7.18 1.61 5.25
C GLU A 102 -5.98 0.70 5.47
N LEU A 103 -4.95 1.23 6.11
CA LEU A 103 -3.85 0.42 6.64
C LEU A 103 -4.26 -0.13 7.99
N VAL A 104 -3.98 -1.39 8.22
CA VAL A 104 -4.30 -2.11 9.46
C VAL A 104 -3.03 -2.70 10.04
N TYR A 105 -2.76 -2.40 11.30
CA TYR A 105 -1.60 -2.91 12.00
C TYR A 105 -1.80 -2.91 13.51
N ALA A 106 -1.30 -3.93 14.20
CA ALA A 106 -1.22 -4.00 15.65
C ALA A 106 0.19 -3.57 16.11
N PRO A 107 0.38 -2.30 16.57
CA PRO A 107 1.69 -1.78 16.92
C PRO A 107 2.34 -2.58 18.05
N ARG A 108 3.65 -2.80 17.94
CA ARG A 108 4.44 -3.38 19.04
C ARG A 108 4.82 -2.29 20.04
N ARG A 109 4.90 -2.66 21.32
CA ARG A 109 5.71 -1.91 22.27
C ARG A 109 7.10 -2.52 22.34
N VAL A 110 8.08 -1.68 22.50
CA VAL A 110 9.49 -2.07 22.60
C VAL A 110 10.09 -1.50 23.86
N GLU A 111 11.02 -2.23 24.44
CA GLU A 111 11.76 -1.80 25.64
C GLU A 111 13.06 -1.11 25.21
N CYS A 112 13.06 0.20 25.34
CA CYS A 112 14.22 1.02 25.03
C CYS A 112 15.03 1.30 26.30
N PRO A 113 16.36 1.11 26.30
CA PRO A 113 17.19 1.39 27.47
C PRO A 113 17.11 2.86 27.95
N GLU A 114 16.91 3.80 27.03
CA GLU A 114 16.85 5.24 27.36
C GLU A 114 15.43 5.73 27.66
N HIS A 115 14.40 5.11 27.04
CA HIS A 115 13.04 5.66 27.05
C HIS A 115 12.03 4.73 27.69
N GLY A 116 12.46 3.56 28.21
CA GLY A 116 11.57 2.56 28.77
C GLY A 116 10.66 1.93 27.72
N VAL A 117 9.49 1.46 28.15
CA VAL A 117 8.52 0.81 27.26
C VAL A 117 7.75 1.86 26.46
N VAL A 118 7.99 1.88 25.14
CA VAL A 118 7.37 2.82 24.20
C VAL A 118 6.80 2.08 22.98
N VAL A 119 5.87 2.72 22.28
CA VAL A 119 5.40 2.20 20.99
C VAL A 119 6.53 2.30 19.97
N GLU A 120 6.64 1.30 19.11
CA GLU A 120 7.61 1.30 18.03
C GLU A 120 7.39 2.45 17.04
N HIS A 121 8.45 2.84 16.36
CA HIS A 121 8.37 3.79 15.26
C HIS A 121 7.59 3.21 14.08
N LEU A 122 6.52 3.89 13.69
CA LEU A 122 5.69 3.54 12.54
C LEU A 122 5.93 4.55 11.41
N PRO A 123 6.58 4.17 10.30
CA PRO A 123 7.00 5.13 9.25
C PRO A 123 5.82 5.80 8.53
N TRP A 124 4.64 5.24 8.62
CA TRP A 124 3.41 5.81 8.02
C TRP A 124 2.59 6.67 8.97
N SER A 125 2.95 6.75 10.27
CA SER A 125 2.10 7.34 11.30
C SER A 125 2.72 8.59 11.90
N GLN A 126 1.92 9.64 12.00
CA GLN A 126 2.25 10.87 12.72
C GLN A 126 1.51 10.92 14.06
N GLY A 127 2.14 10.39 15.10
CA GLY A 127 1.57 10.34 16.45
C GLY A 127 0.29 9.52 16.52
N LYS A 128 -0.78 10.12 17.07
CA LYS A 128 -2.08 9.44 17.28
C LYS A 128 -3.05 9.62 16.10
N ARG A 129 -2.65 10.27 15.01
CA ARG A 129 -3.55 10.57 13.88
C ARG A 129 -4.02 9.29 13.19
N PRO A 130 -5.31 9.19 12.82
CA PRO A 130 -5.86 8.03 12.10
C PRO A 130 -5.66 8.13 10.58
N ILE A 131 -4.67 8.90 10.13
CA ILE A 131 -4.35 9.13 8.72
C ILE A 131 -2.86 8.85 8.53
N CYS A 132 -2.49 8.10 7.50
CA CYS A 132 -1.10 7.85 7.19
C CYS A 132 -0.44 9.03 6.47
N THR A 133 0.89 9.09 6.52
CA THR A 133 1.68 10.16 5.88
C THR A 133 1.45 10.26 4.37
N ALA A 134 1.30 9.12 3.67
CA ALA A 134 0.99 9.09 2.25
C ALA A 134 -0.38 9.74 1.95
N MET A 135 -1.39 9.50 2.79
CA MET A 135 -2.70 10.16 2.66
C MET A 135 -2.62 11.65 3.00
N MET A 136 -1.78 12.05 3.97
CA MET A 136 -1.57 13.46 4.28
C MET A 136 -0.96 14.21 3.09
N ASP A 137 0.06 13.65 2.44
CA ASP A 137 0.64 14.22 1.21
C ASP A 137 -0.41 14.31 0.08
N PHE A 138 -1.18 13.24 -0.11
CA PHE A 138 -2.26 13.19 -1.09
C PHE A 138 -3.31 14.28 -0.86
N LEU A 139 -3.80 14.44 0.37
CA LEU A 139 -4.77 15.49 0.73
C LEU A 139 -4.19 16.89 0.56
N ALA A 140 -2.93 17.11 0.92
CA ALA A 140 -2.26 18.39 0.74
C ALA A 140 -2.17 18.79 -0.74
N ARG A 141 -1.88 17.85 -1.63
CA ARG A 141 -1.84 18.08 -3.09
C ARG A 141 -3.21 18.44 -3.66
N TRP A 142 -4.26 17.77 -3.21
CA TRP A 142 -5.63 18.08 -3.63
C TRP A 142 -6.16 19.39 -3.02
N GLY A 143 -5.80 19.68 -1.76
CA GLY A 143 -6.13 20.94 -1.09
C GLY A 143 -5.55 22.21 -1.74
N ARG A 144 -4.61 22.05 -2.69
CA ARG A 144 -4.13 23.14 -3.56
C ARG A 144 -5.06 23.44 -4.75
N ARG A 145 -5.94 22.50 -5.10
CA ARG A 145 -6.78 22.55 -6.31
C ARG A 145 -8.27 22.70 -6.00
N LEU A 146 -8.69 22.14 -4.89
CA LEU A 146 -10.07 22.17 -4.38
C LEU A 146 -10.10 22.89 -3.05
N SER A 147 -11.27 23.39 -2.65
CA SER A 147 -11.46 23.87 -1.27
C SER A 147 -11.26 22.69 -0.29
N TRP A 148 -10.84 22.99 0.92
CA TRP A 148 -10.60 21.95 1.93
C TRP A 148 -11.87 21.16 2.28
N ARG A 149 -13.04 21.81 2.22
CA ARG A 149 -14.34 21.14 2.42
C ARG A 149 -14.68 20.18 1.29
N GLU A 150 -14.43 20.57 0.05
CA GLU A 150 -14.61 19.68 -1.11
C GLU A 150 -13.64 18.52 -1.08
N THR A 151 -12.36 18.77 -0.80
CA THR A 151 -11.35 17.72 -0.63
C THR A 151 -11.78 16.72 0.44
N ALA A 152 -12.24 17.21 1.59
CA ALA A 152 -12.73 16.37 2.68
C ALA A 152 -13.92 15.49 2.24
N ARG A 153 -14.90 16.09 1.55
CA ARG A 153 -16.09 15.38 1.05
C ARG A 153 -15.73 14.31 0.03
N VAL A 154 -14.86 14.63 -0.94
CA VAL A 154 -14.46 13.70 -2.01
C VAL A 154 -13.71 12.49 -1.45
N PHE A 155 -12.85 12.69 -0.45
CA PHE A 155 -11.99 11.63 0.08
C PHE A 155 -12.47 11.06 1.43
N GLY A 156 -13.71 11.36 1.83
CA GLY A 156 -14.33 10.75 3.02
C GLY A 156 -13.62 11.07 4.34
N THR A 157 -13.13 12.30 4.49
CA THR A 157 -12.42 12.76 5.69
C THR A 157 -12.99 14.09 6.21
N SER A 158 -12.41 14.67 7.25
CA SER A 158 -12.82 15.97 7.77
C SER A 158 -11.97 17.10 7.16
N TRP A 159 -12.52 18.31 7.13
CA TRP A 159 -11.78 19.48 6.65
C TRP A 159 -10.57 19.81 7.54
N GLU A 160 -10.66 19.53 8.84
CA GLU A 160 -9.53 19.67 9.77
C GLU A 160 -8.40 18.71 9.44
N ALA A 161 -8.74 17.49 9.00
CA ALA A 161 -7.74 16.53 8.56
C ALA A 161 -7.01 17.01 7.29
N VAL A 162 -7.74 17.63 6.36
CA VAL A 162 -7.15 18.27 5.17
C VAL A 162 -6.26 19.43 5.59
N TYR A 163 -6.77 20.34 6.44
CA TYR A 163 -5.99 21.49 6.95
C TYR A 163 -4.68 21.03 7.59
N ARG A 164 -4.75 20.09 8.55
CA ARG A 164 -3.58 19.56 9.23
C ARG A 164 -2.61 18.81 8.30
N SER A 165 -3.10 18.25 7.22
CA SER A 165 -2.27 17.61 6.20
C SER A 165 -1.51 18.67 5.38
N VAL A 166 -2.17 19.77 5.01
CA VAL A 166 -1.54 20.90 4.33
C VAL A 166 -0.50 21.55 5.25
N GLU A 167 -0.85 21.82 6.51
CA GLU A 167 0.06 22.39 7.51
C GLU A 167 1.32 21.52 7.67
N TRP A 168 1.14 20.21 7.85
CA TRP A 168 2.25 19.27 7.98
C TRP A 168 3.14 19.27 6.73
N PHE A 169 2.53 19.26 5.54
CA PHE A 169 3.26 19.25 4.28
C PHE A 169 4.08 20.54 4.07
N VAL A 170 3.50 21.69 4.41
CA VAL A 170 4.18 22.98 4.34
C VAL A 170 5.35 23.03 5.33
N GLN A 171 5.15 22.62 6.57
CA GLN A 171 6.21 22.57 7.59
C GLN A 171 7.34 21.63 7.17
N TRP A 172 7.00 20.45 6.65
CA TRP A 172 7.97 19.51 6.12
C TRP A 172 8.78 20.13 4.96
N GLY A 173 8.09 20.77 4.01
CA GLY A 173 8.71 21.44 2.87
C GLY A 173 9.65 22.58 3.28
N LEU A 174 9.26 23.39 4.27
CA LEU A 174 10.10 24.45 4.82
C LEU A 174 11.36 23.91 5.52
N ALA A 175 11.22 22.80 6.28
CA ALA A 175 12.34 22.18 6.99
C ALA A 175 13.34 21.50 6.01
N HIS A 176 12.90 21.09 4.81
CA HIS A 176 13.74 20.42 3.81
C HIS A 176 14.06 21.31 2.60
N ARG A 177 13.77 22.60 2.68
CA ARG A 177 14.06 23.56 1.63
C ARG A 177 15.58 23.79 1.58
N GLN A 178 16.22 23.35 0.50
CA GLN A 178 17.56 23.79 0.16
C GLN A 178 17.39 25.18 -0.48
N LEU A 179 17.88 26.20 0.21
CA LEU A 179 18.07 27.52 -0.36
C LEU A 179 19.42 27.47 -1.09
N GLU A 180 19.39 27.33 -2.42
CA GLU A 180 20.53 27.63 -3.28
C GLU A 180 20.74 29.12 -3.41
#